data_36a3d249cf18cf66e30e16b0db4894bf
#
_entry.id   36a3d249cf18cf66e30e16b0db4894bf
#
_cell.length_a   1.000
_cell.length_b   1.000
_cell.length_c   1.000
_cell.angle_alpha   90.00
_cell.angle_beta   90.00
_cell.angle_gamma   90.00
#
_symmetry.space_group_name_H-M   'P 1'
#
loop_
_entity.id
_entity.type
_entity.pdbx_description
1 polymer ?
#
loop_
_entity_poly.entity_id
_entity_poly.type
_entity_poly.pdbx_seq_one_letter_code
_entity_poly.pdbx_strand_id
1 'polypeptide(L)' 'LGTVPLYEYYSAKHINHSYSVQWKGLHFNTDDFQKIVGYVFPFED' A
#
# COMPACT_ATOMS: atom_id res chain seq x y z
N LEU A 1 -17.66 -1.80 -7.05
CA LEU A 1 -18.40 -1.59 -5.84
C LEU A 1 -17.93 -2.55 -4.77
N GLY A 2 -17.53 -2.03 -3.63
CA GLY A 2 -17.07 -2.84 -2.54
C GLY A 2 -15.59 -3.18 -2.60
N THR A 3 -14.86 -2.62 -3.54
CA THR A 3 -13.42 -2.85 -3.58
C THR A 3 -12.70 -1.62 -3.03
N VAL A 4 -11.47 -1.86 -2.59
CA VAL A 4 -10.60 -0.80 -2.09
C VAL A 4 -9.28 -0.87 -2.85
N PRO A 5 -8.57 0.25 -2.96
CA PRO A 5 -7.29 0.24 -3.66
C PRO A 5 -6.23 -0.49 -2.85
N LEU A 6 -5.32 -1.13 -3.57
CA LEU A 6 -4.15 -1.76 -2.97
C LEU A 6 -2.95 -0.88 -3.30
N TYR A 7 -2.38 -0.29 -2.26
CA TYR A 7 -1.27 0.64 -2.39
C TYR A 7 0.05 -0.08 -2.30
N GLU A 8 1.00 0.34 -3.11
CA GLU A 8 2.35 -0.18 -3.06
C GLU A 8 3.27 0.86 -2.44
N TYR A 9 4.09 0.40 -1.49
CA TYR A 9 5.11 1.23 -0.84
C TYR A 9 6.47 0.59 -1.03
N TYR A 10 7.49 1.42 -1.05
CA TYR A 10 8.87 0.94 -1.20
C TYR A 10 9.72 1.51 -0.07
N SER A 11 10.48 0.65 0.57
CA SER A 11 11.43 1.05 1.60
C SER A 11 12.84 0.95 1.07
N ALA A 12 13.46 2.10 0.83
CA ALA A 12 14.86 2.12 0.39
C ALA A 12 15.79 1.58 1.46
N LYS A 13 15.42 1.82 2.72
CA LYS A 13 16.24 1.35 3.83
C LYS A 13 16.31 -0.16 3.87
N HIS A 14 15.20 -0.82 3.60
CA HIS A 14 15.12 -2.28 3.65
C HIS A 14 15.15 -2.93 2.28
N ILE A 15 15.21 -2.10 1.22
CA ILE A 15 15.21 -2.56 -0.16
C ILE A 15 14.07 -3.55 -0.37
N ASN A 16 12.87 -3.08 -0.07
CA ASN A 16 11.74 -3.97 0.01
C ASN A 16 10.45 -3.24 -0.36
N HIS A 17 9.58 -3.96 -1.08
CA HIS A 17 8.26 -3.45 -1.40
C HIS A 17 7.26 -4.02 -0.42
N SER A 18 6.22 -3.24 -0.12
CA SER A 18 5.13 -3.72 0.71
C SER A 18 3.83 -3.22 0.13
N TYR A 19 2.74 -3.88 0.50
CA TYR A 19 1.42 -3.60 -0.04
C TYR A 19 0.43 -3.50 1.10
N SER A 20 -0.51 -2.56 0.96
CA SER A 20 -1.52 -2.38 2.01
C SER A 20 -2.77 -1.80 1.39
N VAL A 21 -3.92 -2.17 1.94
CA VAL A 21 -5.19 -1.55 1.55
C VAL A 21 -5.45 -0.28 2.33
N GLN A 22 -4.58 0.05 3.27
CA GLN A 22 -4.74 1.22 4.11
C GLN A 22 -3.82 2.33 3.62
N TRP A 23 -4.39 3.50 3.39
CA TRP A 23 -3.60 4.65 2.96
C TRP A 23 -2.75 5.14 4.12
N LYS A 24 -1.45 5.21 3.91
CA LYS A 24 -0.51 5.61 4.94
C LYS A 24 0.17 6.93 4.63
N GLY A 25 -0.24 7.59 3.54
CA GLY A 25 0.37 8.83 3.13
C GLY A 25 1.47 8.61 2.13
N LEU A 26 2.01 9.71 1.60
CA LEU A 26 3.09 9.61 0.62
C LEU A 26 4.35 9.01 1.23
N HIS A 27 4.57 9.31 2.50
CA HIS A 27 5.72 8.79 3.24
C HIS A 27 5.22 8.23 4.55
N PHE A 28 5.63 7.03 4.86
CA PHE A 28 5.29 6.41 6.13
C PHE A 28 6.55 5.79 6.72
N ASN A 29 7.08 6.42 7.78
CA ASN A 29 8.37 6.03 8.34
C ASN A 29 9.42 6.12 7.23
N THR A 30 9.98 4.97 6.84
CA THR A 30 10.99 4.91 5.79
C THR A 30 10.41 4.43 4.46
N ASP A 31 9.09 4.26 4.40
CA ASP A 31 8.44 3.73 3.20
C ASP A 31 7.81 4.86 2.42
N ASP A 32 8.01 4.82 1.11
CA ASP A 32 7.44 5.81 0.20
C ASP A 32 6.33 5.17 -0.62
N PHE A 33 5.22 5.90 -0.74
CA PHE A 33 4.14 5.45 -1.61
C PHE A 33 4.61 5.45 -3.06
N GLN A 34 4.28 4.39 -3.78
CA GLN A 34 4.63 4.26 -5.18
C GLN A 34 3.42 4.43 -6.07
N LYS A 35 2.45 3.55 -5.95
CA LYS A 35 1.30 3.57 -6.85
C LYS A 35 0.20 2.67 -6.30
N ILE A 36 -0.98 2.79 -6.91
CA ILE A 36 -2.05 1.84 -6.68
C ILE A 36 -1.85 0.72 -7.69
N VAL A 37 -1.68 -0.51 -7.21
CA VAL A 37 -1.40 -1.64 -8.09
C VAL A 37 -2.67 -2.34 -8.54
N GLY A 38 -3.78 -2.09 -7.87
CA GLY A 38 -5.04 -2.70 -8.25
C GLY A 38 -6.09 -2.44 -7.20
N TYR A 39 -7.21 -3.12 -7.33
CA TYR A 39 -8.32 -2.99 -6.39
C TYR A 39 -8.71 -4.38 -5.92
N VAL A 40 -8.95 -4.51 -4.63
CA VAL A 40 -9.24 -5.79 -4.02
C VAL A 40 -10.46 -5.65 -3.13
N PHE A 41 -11.08 -6.77 -2.82
CA PHE A 41 -12.16 -6.76 -1.83
C PHE A 41 -11.53 -6.66 -0.44
N PRO A 42 -12.08 -5.81 0.43
CA PRO A 42 -11.54 -5.69 1.78
C PRO A 42 -11.72 -7.00 2.53
N PHE A 43 -10.73 -7.30 3.36
CA PHE A 43 -10.78 -8.48 4.20
C PHE A 43 -11.80 -8.25 5.32
N GLU A 44 -12.61 -9.24 5.58
CA GLU A 44 -13.58 -9.20 6.67
C GLU A 44 -13.51 -10.49 7.44
N ASP A 45 -13.60 -10.35 8.74
CA ASP A 45 -13.65 -11.52 9.63
C ASP A 45 -15.07 -11.99 9.85
#